data_ad4dd953e044348ea600cb87c3aa0687
#
_entry.id   ad4dd953e044348ea600cb87c3aa0687
#
_cell.length_a   1.000
_cell.length_b   1.000
_cell.length_c   1.000
_cell.angle_alpha   90.00
_cell.angle_beta   90.00
_cell.angle_gamma   90.00
#
_symmetry.space_group_name_H-M   'P 1'
#
loop_
_entity.id
_entity.type
_entity.pdbx_description
1 polymer ?
#
loop_
_entity_poly.entity_id
_entity_poly.type
_entity_poly.pdbx_seq_one_letter_code
_entity_poly.pdbx_strand_id
1 'polypeptide(L)'
;VIGEPANWDYWENLNWTAHTNVPGQLDLHFYSEWSDIAYSHWMVENKNGIVRVSARQILPSFLHDASDHWEHISLDGVREVWVADQLIWQGGVEISPQIDRIYQAQTLYVGNAPAVGQVLSAGRFDWIGDYTIELQTSTQPYRLTLNFSAPHTPGGIRLSETGLYQDMAAVLAIIGNLDEIECAFRDENGQPWSRVLTVEELNQDLPQIVADYNERFSHGKPCPLYDDVKDYAGSCADLEQLYDAMWWAGEGGIYAETE
;
A
#
# COMPACT_ATOMS: atom_id res chain seq x y z
N VAL A 1 -31.86 11.63 -13.17
CA VAL A 1 -30.66 11.65 -12.35
C VAL A 1 -29.63 12.49 -13.09
N ILE A 2 -29.19 13.56 -12.49
CA ILE A 2 -28.25 14.49 -13.10
C ILE A 2 -26.89 14.20 -12.46
N GLY A 3 -25.87 14.00 -13.30
CA GLY A 3 -24.50 13.74 -12.87
C GLY A 3 -23.98 12.37 -13.31
N GLU A 4 -22.68 12.27 -13.44
CA GLU A 4 -21.98 11.04 -13.75
C GLU A 4 -21.52 10.35 -12.45
N PRO A 5 -21.21 9.04 -12.44
CA PRO A 5 -20.54 8.41 -11.34
C PRO A 5 -19.27 9.20 -11.00
N ALA A 6 -18.99 9.40 -9.72
CA ALA A 6 -17.78 10.08 -9.31
C ALA A 6 -16.56 9.28 -9.79
N ASN A 7 -15.61 9.98 -10.38
CA ASN A 7 -14.33 9.37 -10.76
C ASN A 7 -13.37 9.48 -9.55
N TRP A 8 -13.19 8.36 -8.87
CA TRP A 8 -12.36 8.26 -7.68
C TRP A 8 -10.86 8.13 -7.99
N ASP A 9 -10.49 7.89 -9.26
CA ASP A 9 -9.09 7.85 -9.70
C ASP A 9 -8.41 9.24 -9.65
N TYR A 10 -9.21 10.31 -9.57
CA TYR A 10 -8.70 11.67 -9.48
C TYR A 10 -8.67 12.14 -8.04
N TRP A 11 -7.62 11.81 -7.34
CA TRP A 11 -7.25 12.38 -6.03
C TRP A 11 -7.22 13.91 -6.01
N GLU A 12 -7.16 14.53 -7.18
CA GLU A 12 -7.16 15.98 -7.34
C GLU A 12 -8.51 16.63 -7.06
N ASN A 13 -9.62 15.87 -7.11
CA ASN A 13 -10.97 16.44 -7.07
C ASN A 13 -11.78 16.09 -5.82
N LEU A 14 -11.51 14.95 -5.19
CA LEU A 14 -12.17 14.53 -3.96
C LEU A 14 -11.17 13.84 -3.04
N ASN A 15 -10.88 14.48 -1.93
CA ASN A 15 -10.11 13.89 -0.85
C ASN A 15 -11.05 13.15 0.11
N TRP A 16 -10.54 12.10 0.71
CA TRP A 16 -11.25 11.44 1.79
C TRP A 16 -10.27 10.89 2.82
N THR A 17 -10.76 10.76 4.05
CA THR A 17 -10.05 10.10 5.15
C THR A 17 -10.96 9.08 5.81
N ALA A 18 -10.38 7.99 6.28
CA ALA A 18 -11.08 6.94 7.01
C ALA A 18 -10.46 6.81 8.40
N HIS A 19 -11.29 6.72 9.45
CA HIS A 19 -10.83 6.62 10.82
C HIS A 19 -11.74 5.70 11.64
N THR A 20 -11.13 4.87 12.45
CA THR A 20 -11.82 4.01 13.43
C THR A 20 -11.76 4.63 14.85
N ASN A 21 -12.14 5.90 14.98
CA ASN A 21 -12.11 6.64 16.25
C ASN A 21 -13.06 6.07 17.31
N VAL A 22 -14.15 5.45 16.87
CA VAL A 22 -15.16 4.83 17.73
C VAL A 22 -15.10 3.31 17.52
N PRO A 23 -14.91 2.49 18.55
CA PRO A 23 -14.91 1.04 18.41
C PRO A 23 -16.16 0.54 17.67
N GLY A 24 -15.95 -0.27 16.62
CA GLY A 24 -17.04 -0.82 15.81
C GLY A 24 -17.66 0.15 14.80
N GLN A 25 -17.06 1.30 14.56
CA GLN A 25 -17.50 2.29 13.58
C GLN A 25 -16.32 2.75 12.72
N LEU A 26 -16.56 2.87 11.43
CA LEU A 26 -15.65 3.54 10.49
C LEU A 26 -16.27 4.87 10.10
N ASP A 27 -15.55 5.93 10.34
CA ASP A 27 -15.94 7.30 9.97
C ASP A 27 -15.22 7.67 8.66
N LEU A 28 -15.99 7.97 7.64
CA LEU A 28 -15.48 8.45 6.35
C LEU A 28 -15.79 9.93 6.20
N HIS A 29 -14.76 10.70 5.98
CA HIS A 29 -14.85 12.13 5.70
C HIS A 29 -14.43 12.40 4.27
N PHE A 30 -15.36 12.91 3.46
CA PHE A 30 -15.13 13.29 2.08
C PHE A 30 -15.11 14.81 1.98
N TYR A 31 -14.06 15.37 1.38
CA TYR A 31 -13.94 16.81 1.21
C TYR A 31 -13.31 17.16 -0.14
N SER A 32 -13.69 18.29 -0.70
CA SER A 32 -13.14 18.81 -1.95
C SER A 32 -12.51 20.18 -1.71
N GLU A 33 -11.29 20.35 -2.15
CA GLU A 33 -10.58 21.62 -2.14
C GLU A 33 -10.93 22.48 -3.37
N TRP A 34 -11.64 21.91 -4.34
CA TRP A 34 -11.95 22.54 -5.63
C TRP A 34 -13.39 22.98 -5.70
N SER A 35 -13.62 24.25 -6.06
CA SER A 35 -14.97 24.84 -6.19
C SER A 35 -15.74 24.40 -7.44
N ASP A 36 -15.08 23.69 -8.35
CA ASP A 36 -15.62 23.41 -9.69
C ASP A 36 -16.36 22.08 -9.79
N ILE A 37 -16.30 21.25 -8.74
CA ILE A 37 -16.93 19.94 -8.68
C ILE A 37 -17.64 19.79 -7.34
N ALA A 38 -18.89 19.35 -7.39
CA ALA A 38 -19.65 18.96 -6.21
C ALA A 38 -20.04 17.49 -6.29
N TYR A 39 -20.26 16.87 -5.14
CA TYR A 39 -20.69 15.49 -5.02
C TYR A 39 -22.07 15.42 -4.38
N SER A 40 -22.87 14.49 -4.84
CA SER A 40 -24.22 14.29 -4.33
C SER A 40 -24.67 12.85 -4.51
N HIS A 41 -25.88 12.54 -4.05
CA HIS A 41 -26.49 11.21 -4.17
C HIS A 41 -25.56 10.13 -3.60
N TRP A 42 -25.05 10.40 -2.40
CA TRP A 42 -24.28 9.42 -1.64
C TRP A 42 -25.12 8.16 -1.41
N MET A 43 -24.52 7.01 -1.64
CA MET A 43 -25.17 5.73 -1.47
C MET A 43 -24.22 4.81 -0.68
N VAL A 44 -24.76 4.20 0.37
CA VAL A 44 -24.10 3.19 1.15
C VAL A 44 -24.89 1.88 1.01
N GLU A 45 -24.32 0.90 0.37
CA GLU A 45 -24.92 -0.42 0.19
C GLU A 45 -24.16 -1.46 0.98
N ASN A 46 -24.86 -2.29 1.78
CA ASN A 46 -24.27 -3.45 2.44
C ASN A 46 -24.86 -4.72 1.83
N LYS A 47 -24.02 -5.55 1.24
CA LYS A 47 -24.38 -6.87 0.71
C LYS A 47 -23.47 -7.94 1.33
N ASN A 48 -24.01 -8.76 2.20
CA ASN A 48 -23.29 -9.87 2.83
C ASN A 48 -21.98 -9.43 3.55
N GLY A 49 -22.02 -8.30 4.24
CA GLY A 49 -20.87 -7.77 4.96
C GLY A 49 -19.84 -7.04 4.07
N ILE A 50 -20.15 -6.81 2.82
CA ILE A 50 -19.38 -5.94 1.93
C ILE A 50 -20.14 -4.62 1.80
N VAL A 51 -19.56 -3.57 2.32
CA VAL A 51 -20.11 -2.19 2.23
C VAL A 51 -19.46 -1.48 1.06
N ARG A 52 -20.28 -0.85 0.22
CA ARG A 52 -19.81 0.00 -0.88
C ARG A 52 -20.36 1.40 -0.73
N VAL A 53 -19.47 2.38 -0.72
CA VAL A 53 -19.80 3.80 -0.71
C VAL A 53 -19.56 4.36 -2.11
N SER A 54 -20.54 5.08 -2.61
CA SER A 54 -20.46 5.75 -3.92
C SER A 54 -21.19 7.08 -3.90
N ALA A 55 -20.84 7.94 -4.84
CA ALA A 55 -21.49 9.24 -5.04
C ALA A 55 -21.60 9.56 -6.51
N ARG A 56 -22.28 10.65 -6.84
CA ARG A 56 -22.31 11.22 -8.18
C ARG A 56 -21.61 12.57 -8.20
N GLN A 57 -20.77 12.76 -9.18
CA GLN A 57 -20.17 14.04 -9.50
C GLN A 57 -21.20 14.92 -10.21
N ILE A 58 -21.35 16.16 -9.77
CA ILE A 58 -22.26 17.14 -10.35
C ILE A 58 -21.56 18.48 -10.50
N LEU A 59 -22.10 19.34 -11.35
CA LEU A 59 -21.67 20.74 -11.39
C LEU A 59 -22.09 21.45 -10.11
N PRO A 60 -21.22 22.29 -9.52
CA PRO A 60 -21.55 23.07 -8.34
C PRO A 60 -22.78 23.94 -8.59
N SER A 61 -23.66 24.02 -7.62
CA SER A 61 -24.81 24.91 -7.64
C SER A 61 -25.07 25.48 -6.25
N PHE A 62 -25.77 26.59 -6.13
CA PHE A 62 -26.14 27.18 -4.85
C PHE A 62 -26.89 26.23 -3.90
N LEU A 63 -27.38 25.11 -4.41
CA LEU A 63 -28.11 24.10 -3.65
C LEU A 63 -27.26 22.89 -3.26
N HIS A 64 -26.05 22.77 -3.77
CA HIS A 64 -25.16 21.62 -3.59
C HIS A 64 -23.74 22.12 -3.33
N ASP A 65 -23.56 22.77 -2.21
CA ASP A 65 -22.23 23.04 -1.64
C ASP A 65 -21.80 21.80 -0.83
N ALA A 66 -21.49 20.75 -1.56
CA ALA A 66 -21.11 19.47 -0.97
C ALA A 66 -19.58 19.30 -1.01
N SER A 67 -18.88 20.32 -0.49
CA SER A 67 -17.42 20.23 -0.28
C SER A 67 -17.05 19.42 0.95
N ASP A 68 -18.04 19.02 1.78
CA ASP A 68 -17.82 18.33 3.06
C ASP A 68 -18.97 17.35 3.31
N HIS A 69 -18.65 16.04 3.44
CA HIS A 69 -19.63 15.00 3.68
C HIS A 69 -19.06 13.91 4.59
N TRP A 70 -19.87 13.49 5.56
CA TRP A 70 -19.51 12.43 6.49
C TRP A 70 -20.44 11.23 6.35
N GLU A 71 -19.84 10.03 6.31
CA GLU A 71 -20.54 8.76 6.44
C GLU A 71 -20.02 8.00 7.66
N HIS A 72 -20.94 7.46 8.44
CA HIS A 72 -20.65 6.67 9.63
C HIS A 72 -21.10 5.22 9.40
N ILE A 73 -20.16 4.31 9.22
CA ILE A 73 -20.41 2.92 8.87
C ILE A 73 -20.28 2.08 10.13
N SER A 74 -21.36 1.40 10.56
CA SER A 74 -21.26 0.36 11.59
C SER A 74 -20.52 -0.83 11.02
N LEU A 75 -19.48 -1.30 11.74
CA LEU A 75 -18.65 -2.43 11.34
C LEU A 75 -19.20 -3.78 11.84
N ASP A 76 -20.38 -3.81 12.48
CA ASP A 76 -20.99 -5.06 12.92
C ASP A 76 -21.38 -5.95 11.73
N GLY A 77 -20.77 -7.13 11.66
CA GLY A 77 -20.93 -8.06 10.55
C GLY A 77 -20.33 -7.61 9.22
N VAL A 78 -19.59 -6.51 9.20
CA VAL A 78 -18.86 -6.01 8.02
C VAL A 78 -17.51 -6.74 7.91
N ARG A 79 -17.16 -7.11 6.68
CA ARG A 79 -15.89 -7.74 6.33
C ARG A 79 -15.00 -6.82 5.50
N GLU A 80 -15.63 -6.01 4.66
CA GLU A 80 -14.96 -5.10 3.74
C GLU A 80 -15.75 -3.81 3.58
N VAL A 81 -15.02 -2.69 3.44
CA VAL A 81 -15.58 -1.40 3.04
C VAL A 81 -14.83 -0.89 1.82
N TRP A 82 -15.59 -0.53 0.81
CA TRP A 82 -15.09 0.00 -0.46
C TRP A 82 -15.62 1.39 -0.69
N VAL A 83 -14.75 2.30 -1.14
CA VAL A 83 -15.12 3.59 -1.71
C VAL A 83 -14.91 3.49 -3.21
N ALA A 84 -16.01 3.47 -3.96
CA ALA A 84 -16.04 3.12 -5.38
C ALA A 84 -15.39 1.74 -5.63
N ASP A 85 -14.22 1.67 -6.23
CA ASP A 85 -13.44 0.46 -6.54
C ASP A 85 -12.22 0.28 -5.62
N GLN A 86 -11.99 1.20 -4.67
CA GLN A 86 -10.89 1.11 -3.71
C GLN A 86 -11.33 0.43 -2.43
N LEU A 87 -10.63 -0.61 -2.02
CA LEU A 87 -10.76 -1.23 -0.70
C LEU A 87 -10.09 -0.32 0.34
N ILE A 88 -10.86 0.07 1.38
CA ILE A 88 -10.37 1.01 2.40
C ILE A 88 -10.35 0.42 3.81
N TRP A 89 -11.03 -0.69 4.00
CA TRP A 89 -11.05 -1.40 5.27
C TRP A 89 -11.38 -2.89 5.04
N GLN A 90 -10.63 -3.77 5.70
CA GLN A 90 -10.85 -5.22 5.64
C GLN A 90 -10.55 -5.87 7.00
N GLY A 91 -11.53 -6.55 7.55
CA GLY A 91 -11.35 -7.45 8.70
C GLY A 91 -10.72 -6.82 9.94
N GLY A 92 -10.88 -5.52 10.18
CA GLY A 92 -10.33 -4.80 11.33
C GLY A 92 -9.11 -3.94 11.01
N VAL A 93 -8.69 -3.87 9.74
CA VAL A 93 -7.52 -3.10 9.29
C VAL A 93 -7.96 -2.03 8.30
N GLU A 94 -7.51 -0.80 8.48
CA GLU A 94 -7.61 0.27 7.49
C GLU A 94 -6.61 -0.01 6.37
N ILE A 95 -7.03 0.14 5.12
CA ILE A 95 -6.21 -0.19 3.95
C ILE A 95 -5.78 1.11 3.27
N SER A 96 -4.48 1.27 3.11
CA SER A 96 -3.93 2.37 2.36
C SER A 96 -4.18 2.22 0.85
N PRO A 97 -4.34 3.33 0.12
CA PRO A 97 -4.52 3.27 -1.33
C PRO A 97 -3.35 2.61 -2.07
N GLN A 98 -2.16 2.70 -1.51
CA GLN A 98 -0.97 2.08 -2.08
C GLN A 98 -1.06 0.57 -1.99
N ILE A 99 -1.38 0.04 -0.82
CA ILE A 99 -1.47 -1.41 -0.61
C ILE A 99 -2.65 -2.03 -1.37
N ASP A 100 -3.80 -1.36 -1.44
CA ASP A 100 -4.90 -1.82 -2.28
C ASP A 100 -4.45 -1.99 -3.74
N ARG A 101 -3.75 -1.00 -4.32
CA ARG A 101 -3.23 -1.09 -5.70
C ARG A 101 -2.19 -2.20 -5.86
N ILE A 102 -1.26 -2.35 -4.92
CA ILE A 102 -0.25 -3.42 -4.95
C ILE A 102 -0.96 -4.78 -4.90
N TYR A 103 -1.93 -4.94 -4.01
CA TYR A 103 -2.68 -6.19 -3.85
C TYR A 103 -3.47 -6.55 -5.11
N GLN A 104 -4.11 -5.58 -5.76
CA GLN A 104 -4.84 -5.81 -7.01
C GLN A 104 -3.92 -6.15 -8.19
N ALA A 105 -2.65 -5.71 -8.15
CA ALA A 105 -1.66 -5.98 -9.18
C ALA A 105 -0.92 -7.32 -9.00
N GLN A 106 -1.27 -8.14 -7.99
CA GLN A 106 -0.56 -9.39 -7.68
C GLN A 106 -0.34 -10.29 -8.89
N THR A 107 0.81 -10.97 -8.93
CA THR A 107 1.15 -11.90 -10.00
C THR A 107 1.88 -13.13 -9.45
N LEU A 108 1.63 -14.30 -10.07
CA LEU A 108 2.27 -15.55 -9.67
C LEU A 108 3.70 -15.68 -10.20
N TYR A 109 4.06 -14.94 -11.25
CA TYR A 109 5.29 -15.18 -11.99
C TYR A 109 6.07 -13.90 -12.25
N VAL A 110 7.28 -13.81 -11.72
CA VAL A 110 8.22 -12.72 -11.99
C VAL A 110 8.60 -12.61 -13.48
N GLY A 111 8.52 -13.69 -14.23
CA GLY A 111 8.75 -13.69 -15.68
C GLY A 111 7.65 -13.00 -16.51
N ASN A 112 6.52 -12.63 -15.90
CA ASN A 112 5.49 -11.83 -16.55
C ASN A 112 5.83 -10.33 -16.43
N ALA A 113 6.74 -9.85 -17.28
CA ALA A 113 7.26 -8.49 -17.21
C ALA A 113 6.18 -7.39 -17.20
N PRO A 114 5.06 -7.47 -17.99
CA PRO A 114 3.98 -6.51 -17.89
C PRO A 114 3.31 -6.48 -16.50
N ALA A 115 3.04 -7.66 -15.91
CA ALA A 115 2.43 -7.73 -14.57
C ALA A 115 3.40 -7.24 -13.48
N VAL A 116 4.68 -7.57 -13.57
CA VAL A 116 5.72 -7.01 -12.68
C VAL A 116 5.76 -5.49 -12.79
N GLY A 117 5.67 -4.93 -14.00
CA GLY A 117 5.61 -3.49 -14.21
C GLY A 117 4.39 -2.85 -13.53
N GLN A 118 3.24 -3.52 -13.51
CA GLN A 118 2.04 -3.05 -12.80
C GLN A 118 2.25 -3.06 -11.27
N VAL A 119 2.85 -4.12 -10.71
CA VAL A 119 3.19 -4.19 -9.28
C VAL A 119 4.12 -3.04 -8.89
N LEU A 120 5.19 -2.80 -9.67
CA LEU A 120 6.16 -1.75 -9.40
C LEU A 120 5.55 -0.35 -9.52
N SER A 121 4.67 -0.13 -10.50
CA SER A 121 3.92 1.12 -10.63
C SER A 121 2.98 1.35 -9.44
N ALA A 122 2.32 0.30 -8.95
CA ALA A 122 1.48 0.37 -7.75
C ALA A 122 2.31 0.65 -6.49
N GLY A 123 3.50 0.07 -6.38
CA GLY A 123 4.46 0.27 -5.27
C GLY A 123 5.15 1.64 -5.29
N ARG A 124 4.99 2.42 -6.40
CA ARG A 124 5.48 3.79 -6.52
C ARG A 124 7.00 3.97 -6.32
N PHE A 125 7.82 3.02 -6.78
CA PHE A 125 9.29 3.16 -6.72
C PHE A 125 9.85 4.39 -7.46
N ASP A 126 9.01 5.05 -8.28
CA ASP A 126 9.29 6.31 -8.98
C ASP A 126 9.57 7.49 -8.04
N TRP A 127 9.15 7.44 -6.75
CA TRP A 127 9.51 8.47 -5.77
C TRP A 127 11.02 8.52 -5.48
N ILE A 128 11.72 7.40 -5.71
CA ILE A 128 13.19 7.31 -5.58
C ILE A 128 13.87 7.93 -6.80
N GLY A 129 13.26 7.77 -7.98
CA GLY A 129 13.76 8.28 -9.26
C GLY A 129 13.51 7.32 -10.41
N ASP A 130 13.93 7.69 -11.60
CA ASP A 130 13.82 6.85 -12.78
C ASP A 130 14.69 5.59 -12.64
N TYR A 131 14.13 4.45 -13.01
CA TYR A 131 14.82 3.15 -12.96
C TYR A 131 14.55 2.30 -14.19
N THR A 132 15.42 1.32 -14.44
CA THR A 132 15.21 0.23 -15.39
C THR A 132 15.06 -1.09 -14.65
N ILE A 133 14.29 -2.00 -15.23
CA ILE A 133 13.96 -3.30 -14.63
C ILE A 133 14.81 -4.38 -15.29
N GLU A 134 15.43 -5.24 -14.48
CA GLU A 134 16.08 -6.46 -14.93
C GLU A 134 15.48 -7.67 -14.21
N LEU A 135 15.11 -8.72 -14.97
CA LEU A 135 14.50 -9.94 -14.45
C LEU A 135 15.42 -11.13 -14.70
N GLN A 136 15.88 -11.76 -13.63
CA GLN A 136 16.59 -13.04 -13.70
C GLN A 136 15.59 -14.16 -13.41
N THR A 137 15.20 -14.90 -14.45
CA THR A 137 14.16 -15.93 -14.38
C THR A 137 14.58 -17.29 -14.97
N SER A 138 15.85 -17.42 -15.37
CA SER A 138 16.35 -18.65 -16.00
C SER A 138 16.70 -19.75 -14.99
N THR A 139 17.11 -19.36 -13.79
CA THR A 139 17.50 -20.26 -12.69
C THR A 139 17.10 -19.61 -11.36
N GLN A 140 16.81 -20.41 -10.34
CA GLN A 140 16.62 -19.91 -8.97
C GLN A 140 17.98 -19.54 -8.34
N PRO A 141 18.00 -18.54 -7.43
CA PRO A 141 16.87 -17.71 -7.00
C PRO A 141 16.40 -16.78 -8.12
N TYR A 142 15.07 -16.63 -8.27
CA TYR A 142 14.50 -15.66 -9.20
C TYR A 142 14.62 -14.25 -8.63
N ARG A 143 15.21 -13.33 -9.43
CA ARG A 143 15.54 -11.98 -8.98
C ARG A 143 14.87 -10.91 -9.82
N LEU A 144 14.46 -9.85 -9.14
CA LEU A 144 14.06 -8.57 -9.71
C LEU A 144 15.07 -7.51 -9.30
N THR A 145 15.72 -6.84 -10.28
CA THR A 145 16.63 -5.73 -10.01
C THR A 145 16.06 -4.42 -10.57
N LEU A 146 16.00 -3.39 -9.73
CA LEU A 146 15.68 -2.02 -10.10
C LEU A 146 16.98 -1.22 -10.17
N ASN A 147 17.40 -0.84 -11.37
CA ASN A 147 18.62 -0.06 -11.60
C ASN A 147 18.26 1.43 -11.68
N PHE A 148 18.50 2.17 -10.60
CA PHE A 148 18.19 3.61 -10.51
C PHE A 148 19.19 4.45 -11.29
N SER A 149 18.69 5.44 -12.05
CA SER A 149 19.49 6.26 -12.97
C SER A 149 20.17 7.44 -12.28
N ALA A 150 19.49 8.04 -11.29
CA ALA A 150 20.02 9.18 -10.55
C ALA A 150 21.06 8.70 -9.52
N PRO A 151 22.12 9.48 -9.26
CA PRO A 151 23.06 9.18 -8.20
C PRO A 151 22.40 9.31 -6.82
N HIS A 152 22.68 8.31 -5.97
CA HIS A 152 22.18 8.26 -4.61
C HIS A 152 23.30 7.86 -3.66
N THR A 153 23.57 8.70 -2.65
CA THR A 153 24.62 8.43 -1.65
C THR A 153 24.03 7.62 -0.50
N PRO A 154 24.68 6.52 -0.05
CA PRO A 154 24.27 5.81 1.16
C PRO A 154 24.17 6.80 2.34
N GLY A 155 23.05 6.78 3.08
CA GLY A 155 22.78 7.74 4.16
C GLY A 155 22.52 9.20 3.73
N GLY A 156 22.73 9.55 2.47
CA GLY A 156 22.45 10.89 1.91
C GLY A 156 21.04 11.04 1.34
N ILE A 157 20.42 9.91 1.05
CA ILE A 157 19.02 9.89 0.72
C ILE A 157 18.30 10.06 2.03
N ARG A 158 17.37 11.00 2.07
CA ARG A 158 16.18 10.92 2.92
C ARG A 158 15.22 9.79 2.45
N LEU A 159 15.74 8.79 1.78
CA LEU A 159 15.23 7.45 1.84
C LEU A 159 15.39 7.09 3.30
N SER A 160 14.33 7.21 4.07
CA SER A 160 14.25 6.32 5.18
C SER A 160 14.49 4.94 4.55
N GLU A 161 15.56 4.27 4.88
CA GLU A 161 15.84 2.89 4.44
C GLU A 161 14.62 2.03 4.73
N THR A 162 13.89 2.40 5.75
CA THR A 162 12.56 2.01 6.16
C THR A 162 11.55 1.95 5.00
N GLY A 163 11.34 3.03 4.27
CA GLY A 163 10.36 3.05 3.16
C GLY A 163 10.77 2.12 2.02
N LEU A 164 12.07 2.02 1.73
CA LEU A 164 12.56 1.12 0.69
C LEU A 164 12.34 -0.35 1.05
N TYR A 165 12.70 -0.76 2.27
CA TYR A 165 12.50 -2.15 2.72
C TYR A 165 11.03 -2.53 2.82
N GLN A 166 10.17 -1.61 3.22
CA GLN A 166 8.73 -1.77 3.24
C GLN A 166 8.16 -2.05 1.83
N ASP A 167 8.55 -1.24 0.84
CA ASP A 167 8.13 -1.41 -0.55
C ASP A 167 8.69 -2.72 -1.14
N MET A 168 9.96 -3.05 -0.86
CA MET A 168 10.59 -4.31 -1.28
C MET A 168 9.88 -5.53 -0.69
N ALA A 169 9.51 -5.50 0.60
CA ALA A 169 8.80 -6.59 1.27
C ALA A 169 7.40 -6.81 0.66
N ALA A 170 6.66 -5.74 0.39
CA ALA A 170 5.37 -5.84 -0.29
C ALA A 170 5.49 -6.46 -1.68
N VAL A 171 6.51 -6.09 -2.46
CA VAL A 171 6.78 -6.68 -3.78
C VAL A 171 7.17 -8.16 -3.66
N LEU A 172 8.02 -8.53 -2.69
CA LEU A 172 8.34 -9.93 -2.41
C LEU A 172 7.09 -10.73 -2.06
N ALA A 173 6.23 -10.21 -1.20
CA ALA A 173 5.00 -10.90 -0.82
C ALA A 173 4.08 -11.16 -2.03
N ILE A 174 3.90 -10.15 -2.91
CA ILE A 174 2.84 -10.17 -3.93
C ILE A 174 3.24 -10.85 -5.25
N ILE A 175 4.54 -11.01 -5.54
CA ILE A 175 5.02 -11.76 -6.71
C ILE A 175 5.36 -13.18 -6.27
N GLY A 176 4.48 -14.13 -6.58
CA GLY A 176 4.45 -15.46 -5.98
C GLY A 176 5.77 -16.25 -6.05
N ASN A 177 6.51 -16.18 -7.16
CA ASN A 177 7.78 -16.93 -7.31
C ASN A 177 9.04 -16.03 -7.28
N LEU A 178 8.94 -14.80 -6.82
CA LEU A 178 10.10 -13.93 -6.65
C LEU A 178 10.85 -14.32 -5.36
N ASP A 179 12.15 -14.62 -5.46
CA ASP A 179 12.97 -15.00 -4.31
C ASP A 179 13.77 -13.82 -3.75
N GLU A 180 14.09 -12.84 -4.62
CA GLU A 180 14.99 -11.74 -4.29
C GLU A 180 14.64 -10.46 -5.04
N ILE A 181 14.68 -9.32 -4.35
CA ILE A 181 14.59 -8.00 -4.95
C ILE A 181 15.83 -7.18 -4.62
N GLU A 182 16.39 -6.51 -5.62
CA GLU A 182 17.56 -5.65 -5.50
C GLU A 182 17.23 -4.24 -6.02
N CYS A 183 17.53 -3.23 -5.22
CA CYS A 183 17.57 -1.82 -5.64
C CYS A 183 19.03 -1.41 -5.79
N ALA A 184 19.46 -1.22 -7.04
CA ALA A 184 20.84 -0.91 -7.39
C ALA A 184 21.00 0.58 -7.70
N PHE A 185 22.02 1.20 -7.09
CA PHE A 185 22.29 2.63 -7.14
C PHE A 185 23.74 2.91 -7.53
N ARG A 186 24.02 4.16 -7.81
CA ARG A 186 25.38 4.71 -7.88
C ARG A 186 25.48 5.93 -6.98
N ASP A 187 26.61 6.10 -6.30
CA ASP A 187 26.86 7.31 -5.54
C ASP A 187 27.24 8.50 -6.45
N GLU A 188 27.47 9.67 -5.87
CA GLU A 188 27.89 10.89 -6.59
C GLU A 188 29.23 10.74 -7.33
N ASN A 189 30.05 9.75 -6.94
CA ASN A 189 31.32 9.41 -7.57
C ASN A 189 31.16 8.30 -8.63
N GLY A 190 29.92 7.83 -8.86
CA GLY A 190 29.62 6.74 -9.77
C GLY A 190 29.94 5.35 -9.22
N GLN A 191 30.27 5.21 -7.91
CA GLN A 191 30.51 3.92 -7.29
C GLN A 191 29.19 3.17 -7.10
N PRO A 192 29.12 1.90 -7.49
CA PRO A 192 27.90 1.11 -7.34
C PRO A 192 27.69 0.70 -5.88
N TRP A 193 26.44 0.70 -5.45
CA TRP A 193 25.97 0.10 -4.21
C TRP A 193 24.53 -0.39 -4.38
N SER A 194 24.06 -1.28 -3.53
CA SER A 194 22.69 -1.79 -3.62
C SER A 194 22.10 -2.12 -2.24
N ARG A 195 20.78 -2.25 -2.22
CA ARG A 195 20.04 -2.88 -1.15
C ARG A 195 19.36 -4.12 -1.72
N VAL A 196 19.49 -5.20 -1.01
CA VAL A 196 18.93 -6.50 -1.40
C VAL A 196 18.03 -6.96 -0.26
N LEU A 197 16.91 -7.55 -0.60
CA LEU A 197 16.03 -8.24 0.33
C LEU A 197 15.63 -9.58 -0.28
N THR A 198 15.79 -10.65 0.48
CA THR A 198 15.43 -12.00 0.06
C THR A 198 14.27 -12.54 0.88
N VAL A 199 13.51 -13.47 0.29
CA VAL A 199 12.46 -14.20 1.01
C VAL A 199 13.03 -14.94 2.22
N GLU A 200 14.22 -15.55 2.08
CA GLU A 200 14.85 -16.31 3.18
C GLU A 200 15.20 -15.41 4.37
N GLU A 201 15.86 -14.27 4.12
CA GLU A 201 16.21 -13.31 5.18
C GLU A 201 14.95 -12.74 5.84
N LEU A 202 13.98 -12.32 5.03
CA LEU A 202 12.73 -11.76 5.57
C LEU A 202 11.97 -12.78 6.42
N ASN A 203 11.86 -14.03 5.97
CA ASN A 203 11.20 -15.10 6.75
C ASN A 203 11.93 -15.39 8.08
N GLN A 204 13.26 -15.23 8.14
CA GLN A 204 14.01 -15.36 9.38
C GLN A 204 13.74 -14.20 10.36
N ASP A 205 13.54 -12.99 9.85
CA ASP A 205 13.35 -11.78 10.65
C ASP A 205 11.88 -11.53 11.03
N LEU A 206 10.91 -12.07 10.27
CA LEU A 206 9.47 -11.89 10.50
C LEU A 206 9.02 -12.12 11.96
N PRO A 207 9.48 -13.16 12.68
CA PRO A 207 9.05 -13.39 14.06
C PRO A 207 9.37 -12.20 14.98
N GLN A 208 10.55 -11.59 14.81
CA GLN A 208 10.96 -10.44 15.62
C GLN A 208 10.22 -9.18 15.17
N ILE A 209 10.12 -8.94 13.85
CA ILE A 209 9.42 -7.79 13.26
C ILE A 209 7.97 -7.74 13.73
N VAL A 210 7.26 -8.86 13.62
CA VAL A 210 5.84 -8.96 14.01
C VAL A 210 5.67 -8.85 15.53
N ALA A 211 6.58 -9.42 16.33
CA ALA A 211 6.52 -9.30 17.77
C ALA A 211 6.70 -7.86 18.24
N ASP A 212 7.70 -7.15 17.72
CA ASP A 212 7.98 -5.75 18.05
C ASP A 212 6.84 -4.81 17.62
N TYR A 213 6.30 -5.04 16.44
CA TYR A 213 5.13 -4.31 15.96
C TYR A 213 3.91 -4.51 16.87
N ASN A 214 3.57 -5.76 17.17
CA ASN A 214 2.41 -6.10 18.00
C ASN A 214 2.57 -5.61 19.46
N GLU A 215 3.77 -5.60 20.03
CA GLU A 215 4.03 -5.03 21.35
C GLU A 215 3.75 -3.52 21.34
N ARG A 216 4.18 -2.82 20.29
CA ARG A 216 4.06 -1.37 20.18
C ARG A 216 2.62 -0.91 19.85
N PHE A 217 1.91 -1.65 19.02
CA PHE A 217 0.56 -1.33 18.52
C PHE A 217 -0.53 -2.25 19.12
N SER A 218 -0.50 -2.45 20.43
CA SER A 218 -1.39 -3.35 21.16
C SER A 218 -2.88 -2.98 21.11
N HIS A 219 -3.27 -1.85 20.52
CA HIS A 219 -4.65 -1.35 20.49
C HIS A 219 -5.41 -1.66 19.20
N GLY A 220 -4.75 -2.19 18.18
CA GLY A 220 -5.34 -2.57 16.91
C GLY A 220 -5.51 -4.08 16.74
N LYS A 221 -5.88 -4.51 15.55
CA LYS A 221 -5.79 -5.92 15.16
C LYS A 221 -4.31 -6.30 15.08
N PRO A 222 -3.85 -7.33 15.80
CA PRO A 222 -2.45 -7.73 15.73
C PRO A 222 -2.09 -8.23 14.33
N CYS A 223 -0.88 -7.88 13.88
CA CYS A 223 -0.28 -8.44 12.69
C CYS A 223 -0.13 -9.96 12.85
N PRO A 224 -0.64 -10.77 11.92
CA PRO A 224 -0.45 -12.22 11.97
C PRO A 224 1.01 -12.57 11.75
N LEU A 225 1.48 -13.63 12.38
CA LEU A 225 2.78 -14.21 12.09
C LEU A 225 2.58 -15.41 11.15
N TYR A 226 3.15 -15.32 9.96
CA TYR A 226 3.23 -16.40 8.99
C TYR A 226 4.67 -16.93 8.87
N ASP A 227 4.82 -18.19 8.47
CA ASP A 227 6.13 -18.80 8.24
C ASP A 227 6.76 -18.34 6.92
N ASP A 228 5.95 -17.86 5.98
CA ASP A 228 6.39 -17.35 4.68
C ASP A 228 5.78 -15.96 4.41
N VAL A 229 6.63 -15.02 4.02
CA VAL A 229 6.21 -13.67 3.60
C VAL A 229 5.16 -13.71 2.47
N LYS A 230 5.16 -14.77 1.64
CA LYS A 230 4.17 -14.98 0.57
C LYS A 230 2.74 -15.14 1.09
N ASP A 231 2.57 -15.63 2.30
CA ASP A 231 1.25 -15.84 2.90
C ASP A 231 0.54 -14.52 3.21
N TYR A 232 1.28 -13.41 3.35
CA TYR A 232 0.68 -12.08 3.52
C TYR A 232 -0.08 -11.59 2.27
N ALA A 233 0.20 -12.16 1.09
CA ALA A 233 -0.60 -11.93 -0.11
C ALA A 233 -1.99 -12.61 -0.08
N GLY A 234 -2.33 -13.32 0.98
CA GLY A 234 -3.63 -13.97 1.16
C GLY A 234 -4.79 -13.02 1.37
N SER A 235 -4.53 -11.83 1.94
CA SER A 235 -5.52 -10.74 2.07
C SER A 235 -4.85 -9.37 2.01
N CYS A 236 -5.63 -8.35 1.60
CA CYS A 236 -5.14 -6.99 1.57
C CYS A 236 -4.81 -6.48 3.00
N ALA A 237 -5.59 -6.90 4.00
CA ALA A 237 -5.37 -6.57 5.40
C ALA A 237 -4.05 -7.13 5.93
N ASP A 238 -3.71 -8.37 5.60
CA ASP A 238 -2.46 -8.98 6.04
C ASP A 238 -1.25 -8.30 5.35
N LEU A 239 -1.38 -7.95 4.07
CA LEU A 239 -0.35 -7.20 3.34
C LEU A 239 -0.14 -5.79 3.92
N GLU A 240 -1.22 -5.08 4.31
CA GLU A 240 -1.13 -3.78 4.99
C GLU A 240 -0.39 -3.91 6.32
N GLN A 241 -0.72 -4.93 7.12
CA GLN A 241 -0.06 -5.16 8.40
C GLN A 241 1.41 -5.54 8.26
N LEU A 242 1.80 -6.31 7.23
CA LEU A 242 3.20 -6.54 6.90
C LEU A 242 3.89 -5.22 6.54
N TYR A 243 3.26 -4.42 5.70
CA TYR A 243 3.78 -3.14 5.23
C TYR A 243 4.06 -2.20 6.40
N ASP A 244 3.12 -2.06 7.32
CA ASP A 244 3.27 -1.28 8.54
C ASP A 244 4.36 -1.83 9.46
N ALA A 245 4.42 -3.16 9.65
CA ALA A 245 5.41 -3.79 10.48
C ALA A 245 6.85 -3.58 9.95
N MET A 246 7.01 -3.65 8.62
CA MET A 246 8.29 -3.37 7.96
C MET A 246 8.74 -1.91 8.11
N TRP A 247 7.80 -0.96 8.10
CA TRP A 247 8.10 0.44 8.40
C TRP A 247 8.75 0.58 9.77
N TRP A 248 8.19 -0.06 10.79
CA TRP A 248 8.70 0.00 12.15
C TRP A 248 10.02 -0.75 12.35
N ALA A 249 10.23 -1.85 11.65
CA ALA A 249 11.48 -2.59 11.68
C ALA A 249 12.65 -1.74 11.16
N GLY A 250 12.42 -0.93 10.14
CA GLY A 250 13.39 0.00 9.61
C GLY A 250 13.70 1.18 10.54
N GLU A 251 12.70 1.77 11.21
CA GLU A 251 12.91 2.87 12.16
C GLU A 251 13.52 2.40 13.50
N GLY A 252 13.27 1.14 13.88
CA GLY A 252 13.59 0.60 15.21
C GLY A 252 14.89 -0.20 15.32
N GLY A 253 15.54 -0.59 14.20
CA GLY A 253 16.85 -1.17 14.28
C GLY A 253 17.13 -2.53 13.66
N ILE A 254 16.17 -3.31 13.12
CA ILE A 254 16.55 -4.59 12.46
C ILE A 254 17.27 -4.29 11.15
N TYR A 255 16.82 -3.27 10.41
CA TYR A 255 17.43 -2.79 9.17
C TYR A 255 18.08 -1.41 9.31
N ALA A 256 18.15 -0.84 10.53
CA ALA A 256 18.90 0.40 10.76
C ALA A 256 20.41 0.10 10.63
N GLU A 257 21.12 0.88 9.85
CA GLU A 257 22.57 0.75 9.74
C GLU A 257 23.20 0.87 11.12
N THR A 258 23.95 -0.16 11.53
CA THR A 258 24.94 -0.01 12.60
C THR A 258 26.04 0.90 12.05
N GLU A 259 26.12 2.15 12.53
CA GLU A 259 27.21 3.08 12.28
C GLU A 259 28.60 2.45 12.55
#